data_5b8bef149da2454756beed1977cfd387
#
_entry.id   5b8bef149da2454756beed1977cfd387
#
_cell.length_a   1.000
_cell.length_b   1.000
_cell.length_c   1.000
_cell.angle_alpha   90.00
_cell.angle_beta   90.00
_cell.angle_gamma   90.00
#
_symmetry.space_group_name_H-M   'P 1'
#
loop_
_entity.id
_entity.type
_entity.pdbx_description
1 polymer ?
#
loop_
_entity_poly.entity_id
_entity_poly.type
_entity_poly.pdbx_seq_one_letter_code
_entity_poly.pdbx_strand_id
1 'polypeptide(L)'
;MSDDLIDLDATGLAEVIASGEVTPLEALEATIERIDQVDDQLNAVIHRMDDKARAEASSEDLPAGPFRGVPMLLKDLWPSSAGDPFHLGVQGLATSDYRHPTDSNITTAYRRAGFVIAGRTNTPELGLVATTEPQAYGPTRNPWNTDHGPGGSSGGAAAAVAAGMVPAANASDGGGSIRIPAA
;
A
#
# COMPACT_ATOMS: atom_id res chain seq x y z
N MET A 1 11.22 2.68 -19.21
CA MET A 1 10.99 3.77 -18.23
C MET A 1 10.17 3.26 -17.03
N SER A 2 9.07 2.51 -17.19
CA SER A 2 8.34 1.94 -16.05
C SER A 2 9.16 0.89 -15.28
N ASP A 3 9.87 0.01 -15.96
CA ASP A 3 10.65 -1.06 -15.32
C ASP A 3 11.82 -0.52 -14.49
N ASP A 4 12.45 0.56 -14.91
CA ASP A 4 13.58 1.17 -14.19
C ASP A 4 13.14 1.83 -12.86
N LEU A 5 11.88 2.26 -12.75
CA LEU A 5 11.35 2.89 -11.53
C LEU A 5 10.94 1.86 -10.47
N ILE A 6 10.57 0.65 -10.89
CA ILE A 6 10.13 -0.44 -10.01
C ILE A 6 11.29 -0.95 -9.14
N ASP A 7 12.52 -0.87 -9.63
CA ASP A 7 13.72 -1.32 -8.94
C ASP A 7 14.27 -0.33 -7.91
N LEU A 8 13.72 0.90 -7.88
CA LEU A 8 14.13 1.91 -6.92
C LEU A 8 13.45 1.70 -5.56
N ASP A 9 14.20 1.88 -4.49
CA ASP A 9 13.63 2.04 -3.15
C ASP A 9 12.95 3.43 -3.01
N ALA A 10 12.28 3.66 -1.89
CA ALA A 10 11.56 4.92 -1.66
C ALA A 10 12.50 6.15 -1.67
N THR A 11 13.76 5.99 -1.27
CA THR A 11 14.74 7.06 -1.25
C THR A 11 15.21 7.38 -2.67
N GLY A 12 15.58 6.36 -3.44
CA GLY A 12 15.98 6.51 -4.83
C GLY A 12 14.87 7.10 -5.69
N LEU A 13 13.63 6.65 -5.51
CA LEU A 13 12.48 7.21 -6.23
C LEU A 13 12.23 8.68 -5.84
N ALA A 14 12.36 9.03 -4.54
CA ALA A 14 12.25 10.42 -4.09
C ALA A 14 13.33 11.31 -4.71
N GLU A 15 14.56 10.83 -4.87
CA GLU A 15 15.66 11.56 -5.49
C GLU A 15 15.39 11.81 -6.99
N VAL A 16 14.91 10.81 -7.72
CA VAL A 16 14.55 10.93 -9.15
C VAL A 16 13.37 11.89 -9.36
N ILE A 17 12.39 11.88 -8.48
CA ILE A 17 11.28 12.84 -8.50
C ILE A 17 11.81 14.26 -8.17
N ALA A 18 12.67 14.40 -7.18
CA ALA A 18 13.21 15.68 -6.77
C ALA A 18 14.12 16.32 -7.86
N SER A 19 14.81 15.50 -8.65
CA SER A 19 15.60 15.96 -9.80
C SER A 19 14.76 16.46 -10.97
N GLY A 20 13.46 16.09 -11.00
CA GLY A 20 12.54 16.40 -12.09
C GLY A 20 12.64 15.45 -13.29
N GLU A 21 13.39 14.35 -13.17
CA GLU A 21 13.45 13.31 -14.21
C GLU A 21 12.12 12.57 -14.35
N VAL A 22 11.37 12.44 -13.23
CA VAL A 22 10.05 11.83 -13.15
C VAL A 22 9.14 12.73 -12.31
N THR A 23 7.91 12.91 -12.75
CA THR A 23 6.88 13.60 -11.97
C THR A 23 6.25 12.67 -10.93
N PRO A 24 5.65 13.20 -9.84
CA PRO A 24 4.86 12.39 -8.92
C PRO A 24 3.75 11.58 -9.59
N LEU A 25 3.12 12.14 -10.62
CA LEU A 25 2.07 11.45 -11.38
C LEU A 25 2.64 10.28 -12.19
N GLU A 26 3.77 10.44 -12.86
CA GLU A 26 4.42 9.35 -13.61
C GLU A 26 4.86 8.22 -12.69
N ALA A 27 5.40 8.53 -11.51
CA ALA A 27 5.73 7.53 -10.50
C ALA A 27 4.48 6.76 -10.01
N LEU A 28 3.36 7.46 -9.81
CA LEU A 28 2.09 6.84 -9.45
C LEU A 28 1.53 5.96 -10.58
N GLU A 29 1.57 6.42 -11.84
CA GLU A 29 1.07 5.63 -12.96
C GLU A 29 1.90 4.35 -13.16
N ALA A 30 3.21 4.38 -12.94
CA ALA A 30 4.05 3.18 -12.95
C ALA A 30 3.61 2.19 -11.84
N THR A 31 3.31 2.70 -10.64
CA THR A 31 2.74 1.89 -9.54
C THR A 31 1.39 1.26 -9.93
N ILE A 32 0.48 2.04 -10.48
CA ILE A 32 -0.85 1.58 -10.92
C ILE A 32 -0.71 0.49 -11.98
N GLU A 33 0.12 0.73 -13.01
CA GLU A 33 0.39 -0.24 -14.06
C GLU A 33 0.97 -1.54 -13.49
N ARG A 34 1.90 -1.43 -12.55
CA ARG A 34 2.50 -2.63 -11.93
C ARG A 34 1.48 -3.42 -11.10
N ILE A 35 0.61 -2.75 -10.34
CA ILE A 35 -0.48 -3.41 -9.62
C ILE A 35 -1.39 -4.15 -10.60
N ASP A 36 -1.79 -3.51 -11.72
CA ASP A 36 -2.64 -4.12 -12.76
C ASP A 36 -2.01 -5.37 -13.38
N GLN A 37 -0.69 -5.39 -13.52
CA GLN A 37 0.04 -6.52 -14.10
C GLN A 37 0.10 -7.75 -13.20
N VAL A 38 0.18 -7.56 -11.88
CA VAL A 38 0.57 -8.68 -10.99
C VAL A 38 -0.45 -8.99 -9.89
N ASP A 39 -1.33 -8.06 -9.51
CA ASP A 39 -2.15 -8.22 -8.31
C ASP A 39 -3.31 -9.21 -8.47
N ASP A 40 -3.77 -9.45 -9.69
CA ASP A 40 -4.77 -10.50 -9.97
C ASP A 40 -4.33 -11.89 -9.47
N GLN A 41 -3.02 -12.14 -9.44
CA GLN A 41 -2.44 -13.39 -8.96
C GLN A 41 -2.12 -13.34 -7.46
N LEU A 42 -1.90 -12.15 -6.90
CA LEU A 42 -1.36 -11.96 -5.56
C LEU A 42 -2.42 -11.56 -4.54
N ASN A 43 -3.44 -10.81 -4.93
CA ASN A 43 -4.48 -10.27 -4.04
C ASN A 43 -3.88 -9.53 -2.82
N ALA A 44 -2.89 -8.70 -3.10
CA ALA A 44 -2.18 -7.91 -2.09
C ALA A 44 -2.87 -6.57 -1.81
N VAL A 45 -3.49 -5.94 -2.85
CA VAL A 45 -4.13 -4.63 -2.80
C VAL A 45 -5.64 -4.77 -2.86
N ILE A 46 -6.32 -4.62 -1.72
CA ILE A 46 -7.77 -4.84 -1.58
C ILE A 46 -8.61 -3.57 -1.81
N HIS A 47 -8.01 -2.39 -1.73
CA HIS A 47 -8.66 -1.13 -2.05
C HIS A 47 -7.75 -0.27 -2.91
N ARG A 48 -8.19 0.01 -4.12
CA ARG A 48 -7.54 0.94 -5.05
C ARG A 48 -8.06 2.37 -4.78
N MET A 49 -7.16 3.33 -4.76
CA MET A 49 -7.51 4.75 -4.57
C MET A 49 -6.99 5.60 -5.74
N ASP A 50 -6.98 5.03 -6.94
CA ASP A 50 -6.31 5.56 -8.13
C ASP A 50 -6.69 7.01 -8.45
N ASP A 51 -7.99 7.34 -8.50
CA ASP A 51 -8.44 8.69 -8.85
C ASP A 51 -8.03 9.73 -7.79
N LYS A 52 -8.14 9.35 -6.50
CA LYS A 52 -7.71 10.20 -5.39
C LYS A 52 -6.19 10.38 -5.40
N ALA A 53 -5.45 9.31 -5.61
CA ALA A 53 -3.99 9.33 -5.70
C ALA A 53 -3.51 10.17 -6.88
N ARG A 54 -4.16 10.07 -8.06
CA ARG A 54 -3.87 10.93 -9.22
C ARG A 54 -4.08 12.41 -8.92
N ALA A 55 -5.19 12.73 -8.24
CA ALA A 55 -5.46 14.10 -7.83
C ALA A 55 -4.42 14.62 -6.84
N GLU A 56 -4.00 13.80 -5.87
CA GLU A 56 -2.93 14.13 -4.92
C GLU A 56 -1.58 14.31 -5.63
N ALA A 57 -1.18 13.38 -6.50
CA ALA A 57 0.10 13.41 -7.21
C ALA A 57 0.22 14.60 -8.18
N SER A 58 -0.92 15.07 -8.73
CA SER A 58 -0.97 16.21 -9.63
C SER A 58 -1.11 17.56 -8.92
N SER A 59 -1.26 17.57 -7.59
CA SER A 59 -1.53 18.78 -6.83
C SER A 59 -0.25 19.60 -6.59
N GLU A 60 -0.33 20.90 -6.81
CA GLU A 60 0.72 21.84 -6.41
C GLU A 60 0.89 21.90 -4.88
N ASP A 61 -0.19 21.60 -4.13
CA ASP A 61 -0.21 21.56 -2.67
C ASP A 61 0.35 20.25 -2.07
N LEU A 62 0.87 19.33 -2.91
CA LEU A 62 1.49 18.11 -2.41
C LEU A 62 2.65 18.46 -1.45
N PRO A 63 2.62 18.00 -0.18
CA PRO A 63 3.58 18.42 0.83
C PRO A 63 5.04 18.21 0.42
N ALA A 64 5.87 19.22 0.68
CA ALA A 64 7.31 19.23 0.39
C ALA A 64 8.10 18.45 1.45
N GLY A 65 7.75 17.17 1.66
CA GLY A 65 8.47 16.27 2.56
C GLY A 65 9.56 15.47 1.83
N PRO A 66 10.35 14.68 2.57
CA PRO A 66 11.48 13.92 2.02
C PRO A 66 11.07 12.86 0.99
N PHE A 67 9.80 12.46 0.95
CA PHE A 67 9.24 11.48 0.02
C PHE A 67 8.16 12.08 -0.88
N ARG A 68 8.30 13.36 -1.23
CA ARG A 68 7.32 14.06 -2.07
C ARG A 68 7.07 13.33 -3.38
N GLY A 69 5.84 12.85 -3.55
CA GLY A 69 5.38 12.16 -4.76
C GLY A 69 5.63 10.66 -4.80
N VAL A 70 6.29 10.08 -3.80
CA VAL A 70 6.53 8.63 -3.73
C VAL A 70 5.22 7.90 -3.42
N PRO A 71 4.77 6.95 -4.26
CA PRO A 71 3.59 6.14 -3.99
C PRO A 71 3.81 5.17 -2.82
N MET A 72 2.78 4.99 -2.01
CA MET A 72 2.77 3.99 -0.94
C MET A 72 1.40 3.37 -0.74
N LEU A 73 1.37 2.20 -0.07
CA LEU A 73 0.15 1.52 0.35
C LEU A 73 0.01 1.51 1.87
N LEU A 74 -1.22 1.61 2.37
CA LEU A 74 -1.53 1.47 3.78
C LEU A 74 -2.05 0.06 4.07
N LYS A 75 -1.60 -0.57 5.14
CA LYS A 75 -2.23 -1.79 5.65
C LYS A 75 -3.68 -1.50 6.07
N ASP A 76 -4.62 -2.38 5.78
CA ASP A 76 -6.02 -2.24 6.21
C ASP A 76 -6.23 -2.55 7.70
N LEU A 77 -5.27 -2.10 8.54
CA LEU A 77 -5.28 -2.22 9.99
C LEU A 77 -4.47 -1.06 10.60
N TRP A 78 -5.05 -0.32 11.53
CA TRP A 78 -4.52 0.84 12.28
C TRP A 78 -4.44 2.16 11.50
N PRO A 79 -3.75 2.31 10.34
CA PRO A 79 -3.69 3.60 9.67
C PRO A 79 -5.00 3.90 8.93
N SER A 80 -5.91 4.60 9.61
CA SER A 80 -7.10 5.13 8.93
C SER A 80 -6.74 6.31 8.03
N SER A 81 -7.45 6.44 6.92
CA SER A 81 -7.37 7.55 5.96
C SER A 81 -8.77 8.11 5.71
N ALA A 82 -8.91 9.42 5.79
CA ALA A 82 -10.21 10.09 5.75
C ALA A 82 -10.98 9.82 4.44
N GLY A 83 -12.21 9.32 4.59
CA GLY A 83 -13.11 8.98 3.49
C GLY A 83 -12.77 7.67 2.76
N ASP A 84 -11.67 7.02 3.08
CA ASP A 84 -11.25 5.78 2.42
C ASP A 84 -11.81 4.53 3.12
N PRO A 85 -11.97 3.39 2.40
CA PRO A 85 -12.38 2.13 2.99
C PRO A 85 -11.45 1.74 4.16
N PHE A 86 -12.02 1.22 5.23
CA PHE A 86 -11.28 0.79 6.42
C PHE A 86 -11.98 -0.40 7.07
N HIS A 87 -11.66 -1.59 6.61
CA HIS A 87 -12.44 -2.79 6.91
C HIS A 87 -11.75 -3.74 7.88
N LEU A 88 -10.46 -3.57 8.19
CA LEU A 88 -9.71 -4.37 9.17
C LEU A 88 -9.73 -5.89 8.87
N GLY A 89 -9.93 -6.27 7.60
CA GLY A 89 -10.17 -7.66 7.19
C GLY A 89 -11.52 -8.22 7.64
N VAL A 90 -12.42 -7.42 8.23
CA VAL A 90 -13.71 -7.84 8.81
C VAL A 90 -14.81 -7.84 7.76
N GLN A 91 -15.43 -9.00 7.52
CA GLN A 91 -16.50 -9.16 6.52
C GLN A 91 -17.68 -8.19 6.72
N GLY A 92 -18.08 -7.93 7.96
CA GLY A 92 -19.19 -7.01 8.26
C GLY A 92 -18.87 -5.55 7.88
N LEU A 93 -17.63 -5.11 8.09
CA LEU A 93 -17.17 -3.77 7.67
C LEU A 93 -17.04 -3.67 6.15
N ALA A 94 -16.56 -4.73 5.49
CA ALA A 94 -16.49 -4.80 4.04
C ALA A 94 -17.88 -4.75 3.39
N THR A 95 -18.84 -5.51 3.93
CA THR A 95 -20.22 -5.54 3.43
C THR A 95 -20.93 -4.18 3.57
N SER A 96 -20.61 -3.41 4.64
CA SER A 96 -21.16 -2.07 4.86
C SER A 96 -20.38 -0.95 4.16
N ASP A 97 -19.29 -1.26 3.48
CA ASP A 97 -18.33 -0.29 2.90
C ASP A 97 -17.93 0.79 3.92
N TYR A 98 -17.57 0.35 5.13
CA TYR A 98 -17.22 1.30 6.19
C TYR A 98 -16.02 2.16 5.79
N ARG A 99 -16.21 3.48 5.87
CA ARG A 99 -15.17 4.47 5.57
C ARG A 99 -14.85 5.28 6.82
N HIS A 100 -13.55 5.41 7.11
CA HIS A 100 -13.13 6.14 8.31
C HIS A 100 -13.22 7.66 8.08
N PRO A 101 -13.78 8.44 9.03
CA PRO A 101 -14.01 9.88 8.83
C PRO A 101 -12.74 10.74 8.92
N THR A 102 -11.65 10.22 9.51
CA THR A 102 -10.44 11.01 9.79
C THR A 102 -9.16 10.23 9.50
N ASP A 103 -8.10 10.96 9.17
CA ASP A 103 -6.74 10.42 9.16
C ASP A 103 -6.28 10.10 10.58
N SER A 104 -5.61 8.97 10.73
CA SER A 104 -4.82 8.70 11.94
C SER A 104 -3.55 9.56 11.97
N ASN A 105 -2.92 9.68 13.14
CA ASN A 105 -1.67 10.43 13.29
C ASN A 105 -0.56 9.91 12.35
N ILE A 106 -0.48 8.61 12.16
CA ILE A 106 0.54 8.01 11.28
C ILE A 106 0.23 8.32 9.81
N THR A 107 -1.02 8.27 9.38
CA THR A 107 -1.42 8.66 8.02
C THR A 107 -1.12 10.14 7.76
N THR A 108 -1.42 11.00 8.74
CA THR A 108 -1.05 12.42 8.67
C THR A 108 0.48 12.61 8.55
N ALA A 109 1.26 11.80 9.25
CA ALA A 109 2.72 11.85 9.16
C ALA A 109 3.22 11.42 7.77
N TYR A 110 2.65 10.36 7.17
CA TYR A 110 2.98 9.94 5.81
C TYR A 110 2.65 11.04 4.78
N ARG A 111 1.47 11.65 4.86
CA ARG A 111 1.11 12.76 3.97
C ARG A 111 2.06 13.96 4.13
N ARG A 112 2.42 14.33 5.36
CA ARG A 112 3.41 15.39 5.61
C ARG A 112 4.80 15.06 5.08
N ALA A 113 5.18 13.78 5.07
CA ALA A 113 6.40 13.32 4.45
C ALA A 113 6.37 13.39 2.91
N GLY A 114 5.19 13.63 2.32
CA GLY A 114 4.98 13.79 0.89
C GLY A 114 4.56 12.52 0.15
N PHE A 115 4.32 11.41 0.85
CA PHE A 115 3.85 10.19 0.21
C PHE A 115 2.46 10.37 -0.41
N VAL A 116 2.25 9.75 -1.57
CA VAL A 116 0.96 9.59 -2.24
C VAL A 116 0.37 8.22 -1.89
N ILE A 117 -0.80 8.22 -1.25
CA ILE A 117 -1.44 6.96 -0.81
C ILE A 117 -2.24 6.37 -1.96
N ALA A 118 -1.73 5.29 -2.57
CA ALA A 118 -2.32 4.66 -3.74
C ALA A 118 -3.39 3.61 -3.43
N GLY A 119 -3.44 3.10 -2.19
CA GLY A 119 -4.39 2.05 -1.85
C GLY A 119 -4.17 1.44 -0.47
N ARG A 120 -4.87 0.32 -0.23
CA ARG A 120 -4.75 -0.44 1.03
C ARG A 120 -4.45 -1.89 0.75
N THR A 121 -3.57 -2.46 1.58
CA THR A 121 -3.14 -3.85 1.48
C THR A 121 -3.93 -4.78 2.37
N ASN A 122 -4.05 -6.04 1.93
CA ASN A 122 -4.76 -7.09 2.61
C ASN A 122 -4.15 -7.45 3.98
N THR A 123 -5.01 -7.82 4.91
CA THR A 123 -4.67 -8.24 6.28
C THR A 123 -5.70 -9.26 6.76
N PRO A 124 -5.36 -10.22 7.61
CA PRO A 124 -6.36 -11.07 8.24
C PRO A 124 -7.25 -10.26 9.18
N GLU A 125 -8.40 -10.82 9.51
CA GLU A 125 -9.38 -10.17 10.39
C GLU A 125 -8.72 -9.67 11.69
N LEU A 126 -8.80 -8.36 11.93
CA LEU A 126 -8.22 -7.65 13.07
C LEU A 126 -6.71 -7.90 13.29
N GLY A 127 -6.02 -8.47 12.31
CA GLY A 127 -4.60 -8.80 12.41
C GLY A 127 -4.25 -9.91 13.39
N LEU A 128 -5.19 -10.78 13.76
CA LEU A 128 -5.06 -11.71 14.87
C LEU A 128 -4.28 -13.00 14.58
N VAL A 129 -3.94 -13.25 13.32
CA VAL A 129 -3.23 -14.48 12.90
C VAL A 129 -2.01 -14.16 12.03
N ALA A 130 -1.10 -15.14 11.93
CA ALA A 130 0.16 -15.03 11.19
C ALA A 130 0.03 -15.40 9.69
N THR A 131 -1.19 -15.42 9.15
CA THR A 131 -1.50 -15.60 7.73
C THR A 131 -2.27 -14.38 7.22
N THR A 132 -2.47 -14.26 5.90
CA THR A 132 -3.25 -13.17 5.30
C THR A 132 -4.31 -13.77 4.38
N GLU A 133 -5.40 -14.23 5.01
CA GLU A 133 -6.49 -14.99 4.38
C GLU A 133 -7.86 -14.57 4.96
N PRO A 134 -8.21 -13.26 4.94
CA PRO A 134 -9.50 -12.84 5.47
C PRO A 134 -10.65 -13.38 4.62
N GLN A 135 -11.78 -13.72 5.26
CA GLN A 135 -12.97 -14.11 4.55
C GLN A 135 -13.50 -12.99 3.63
N ALA A 136 -13.26 -11.73 4.01
CA ALA A 136 -13.73 -10.56 3.30
C ALA A 136 -13.13 -10.43 1.88
N TYR A 137 -11.84 -10.79 1.71
CA TYR A 137 -11.09 -10.53 0.48
C TYR A 137 -10.40 -11.76 -0.09
N GLY A 138 -10.39 -12.86 0.66
CA GLY A 138 -9.65 -14.06 0.27
C GLY A 138 -8.14 -13.96 0.55
N PRO A 139 -7.39 -15.02 0.20
CA PRO A 139 -5.98 -15.15 0.52
C PRO A 139 -5.09 -14.26 -0.36
N THR A 140 -4.12 -13.60 0.28
CA THR A 140 -2.95 -13.05 -0.42
C THR A 140 -1.96 -14.17 -0.72
N ARG A 141 -1.30 -14.09 -1.87
CA ARG A 141 -0.29 -15.07 -2.32
C ARG A 141 1.12 -14.53 -2.18
N ASN A 142 2.06 -15.44 -1.96
CA ASN A 142 3.48 -15.10 -1.92
C ASN A 142 4.00 -14.89 -3.35
N PRO A 143 4.60 -13.72 -3.68
CA PRO A 143 5.11 -13.46 -5.03
C PRO A 143 6.19 -14.43 -5.51
N TRP A 144 6.95 -15.03 -4.60
CA TRP A 144 8.00 -15.99 -4.92
C TRP A 144 7.46 -17.39 -5.22
N ASN A 145 6.30 -17.73 -4.67
CA ASN A 145 5.60 -18.99 -4.93
C ASN A 145 4.10 -18.83 -4.57
N THR A 146 3.27 -18.68 -5.58
CA THR A 146 1.82 -18.42 -5.42
C THR A 146 1.01 -19.57 -4.83
N ASP A 147 1.60 -20.76 -4.67
CA ASP A 147 0.97 -21.86 -3.93
C ASP A 147 1.01 -21.64 -2.41
N HIS A 148 1.77 -20.65 -1.93
CA HIS A 148 1.93 -20.31 -0.54
C HIS A 148 1.36 -18.94 -0.22
N GLY A 149 0.99 -18.72 1.05
CA GLY A 149 0.70 -17.39 1.59
C GLY A 149 1.99 -16.64 1.94
N PRO A 150 1.96 -15.30 2.02
CA PRO A 150 3.12 -14.47 2.33
C PRO A 150 3.40 -14.37 3.84
N GLY A 151 2.66 -15.10 4.69
CA GLY A 151 2.63 -14.82 6.11
C GLY A 151 1.67 -13.71 6.48
N GLY A 152 1.78 -13.17 7.71
CA GLY A 152 0.87 -12.16 8.25
C GLY A 152 1.29 -11.59 9.60
N SER A 153 0.53 -10.63 10.06
CA SER A 153 -0.69 -10.07 9.51
C SER A 153 -0.48 -8.98 8.44
N SER A 154 0.74 -8.51 8.17
CA SER A 154 1.03 -7.53 7.11
C SER A 154 1.41 -8.21 5.78
N GLY A 155 0.76 -9.34 5.45
CA GLY A 155 1.11 -10.13 4.26
C GLY A 155 0.84 -9.42 2.94
N GLY A 156 -0.25 -8.66 2.84
CA GLY A 156 -0.51 -7.84 1.66
C GLY A 156 0.55 -6.76 1.44
N ALA A 157 1.01 -6.11 2.52
CA ALA A 157 2.08 -5.11 2.43
C ALA A 157 3.41 -5.73 1.96
N ALA A 158 3.79 -6.88 2.54
CA ALA A 158 5.00 -7.60 2.15
C ALA A 158 4.93 -8.09 0.70
N ALA A 159 3.80 -8.68 0.29
CA ALA A 159 3.60 -9.14 -1.08
C ALA A 159 3.67 -7.98 -2.09
N ALA A 160 3.06 -6.83 -1.78
CA ALA A 160 3.08 -5.67 -2.66
C ALA A 160 4.50 -5.11 -2.87
N VAL A 161 5.29 -5.01 -1.80
CA VAL A 161 6.69 -4.55 -1.89
C VAL A 161 7.55 -5.60 -2.61
N ALA A 162 7.43 -6.88 -2.26
CA ALA A 162 8.22 -7.94 -2.89
C ALA A 162 7.91 -8.12 -4.39
N ALA A 163 6.69 -7.80 -4.82
CA ALA A 163 6.29 -7.83 -6.22
C ALA A 163 6.63 -6.54 -7.00
N GLY A 164 7.28 -5.57 -6.36
CA GLY A 164 7.62 -4.28 -6.95
C GLY A 164 6.42 -3.38 -7.28
N MET A 165 5.28 -3.56 -6.61
CA MET A 165 4.11 -2.69 -6.81
C MET A 165 4.37 -1.29 -6.25
N VAL A 166 5.01 -1.19 -5.11
CA VAL A 166 5.36 0.06 -4.42
C VAL A 166 6.73 -0.08 -3.76
N PRO A 167 7.50 1.02 -3.67
CA PRO A 167 8.78 1.00 -2.99
C PRO A 167 8.64 0.95 -1.46
N ALA A 168 7.47 1.27 -0.92
CA ALA A 168 7.19 1.24 0.51
C ALA A 168 5.72 0.96 0.80
N ALA A 169 5.44 0.21 1.85
CA ALA A 169 4.09 0.00 2.36
C ALA A 169 4.07 0.09 3.89
N ASN A 170 2.97 0.62 4.43
CA ASN A 170 2.77 0.60 5.87
C ASN A 170 2.50 -0.82 6.36
N ALA A 171 3.08 -1.15 7.51
CA ALA A 171 2.86 -2.41 8.21
C ALA A 171 2.82 -2.18 9.73
N SER A 172 2.32 -3.15 10.48
CA SER A 172 2.26 -3.11 11.94
C SER A 172 2.69 -4.45 12.55
N ASP A 173 3.35 -4.43 13.71
CA ASP A 173 3.89 -5.62 14.37
C ASP A 173 3.65 -5.57 15.88
N GLY A 174 2.72 -6.37 16.37
CA GLY A 174 2.50 -6.58 17.81
C GLY A 174 3.08 -7.91 18.31
N GLY A 175 3.17 -8.92 17.43
CA GLY A 175 3.64 -10.27 17.77
C GLY A 175 4.41 -10.96 16.65
N GLY A 176 4.95 -10.20 15.68
CA GLY A 176 5.65 -10.73 14.51
C GLY A 176 5.04 -10.30 13.18
N SER A 177 4.00 -9.47 13.18
CA SER A 177 3.20 -9.18 11.99
C SER A 177 3.91 -8.35 10.89
N ILE A 178 5.12 -7.85 11.10
CA ILE A 178 6.04 -7.36 10.06
C ILE A 178 7.10 -8.44 9.78
N ARG A 179 7.72 -8.94 10.83
CA ARG A 179 8.86 -9.86 10.76
C ARG A 179 8.52 -11.18 10.11
N ILE A 180 7.34 -11.73 10.37
CA ILE A 180 6.88 -12.99 9.76
C ILE A 180 6.75 -12.87 8.24
N PRO A 181 5.99 -11.91 7.69
CA PRO A 181 5.87 -11.80 6.23
C PRO A 181 7.14 -11.24 5.55
N ALA A 182 8.08 -10.65 6.30
CA ALA A 182 9.35 -10.17 5.76
C ALA A 182 10.46 -11.24 5.75
N ALA A 183 10.25 -12.39 6.42
CA ALA A 183 11.21 -13.49 6.48
C ALA A 183 11.03 -14.43 5.29
#